data_478df4f3e0519bd07dc7a571d08b23f7
#
_entry.id   478df4f3e0519bd07dc7a571d08b23f7
#
_cell.length_a   1.000
_cell.length_b   1.000
_cell.length_c   1.000
_cell.angle_alpha   90.00
_cell.angle_beta   90.00
_cell.angle_gamma   90.00
#
_symmetry.space_group_name_H-M   'P 1'
#
loop_
_entity.id
_entity.type
_entity.pdbx_description
1 polymer ?
#
loop_
_entity_poly.entity_id
_entity_poly.type
_entity_poly.pdbx_seq_one_letter_code
_entity_poly.pdbx_strand_id
1 'polypeptide(L)'
;MILIDGKKAAAELRNELKQEVSELKSKHNKIPGLTVILIGDLTPSQIYVRNKEKSAVEVGLKSDVIKYPDTVEEQTVLDKINELNKDDTVSGILVQLPLPKHIDKQKVIETIHPSKDVDGFHPMNVGNLSSGYESSVPCTPLGCYLPVSYTHLTLPTICSV
;
A
#
# COMPACT_ATOMS: atom_id res chain seq x y z
N MET A 1 -9.85 -25.15 19.86
CA MET A 1 -8.82 -24.13 19.55
C MET A 1 -9.04 -23.71 18.09
N ILE A 2 -9.32 -22.44 17.83
CA ILE A 2 -9.48 -21.93 16.47
C ILE A 2 -8.08 -21.55 15.96
N LEU A 3 -7.65 -22.16 14.84
CA LEU A 3 -6.36 -21.83 14.23
C LEU A 3 -6.52 -20.59 13.36
N ILE A 4 -5.67 -19.59 13.55
CA ILE A 4 -5.58 -18.42 12.67
C ILE A 4 -4.69 -18.79 11.49
N ASP A 5 -5.30 -19.11 10.35
CA ASP A 5 -4.59 -19.41 9.10
C ASP A 5 -4.47 -18.16 8.22
N GLY A 6 -3.37 -17.42 8.42
CA GLY A 6 -3.10 -16.21 7.64
C GLY A 6 -2.89 -16.45 6.14
N LYS A 7 -2.43 -17.65 5.73
CA LYS A 7 -2.30 -17.98 4.30
C LYS A 7 -3.66 -18.14 3.63
N LYS A 8 -4.58 -18.82 4.32
CA LYS A 8 -5.96 -19.00 3.85
C LYS A 8 -6.66 -17.64 3.77
N ALA A 9 -6.61 -16.84 4.83
CA ALA A 9 -7.21 -15.49 4.85
C ALA A 9 -6.66 -14.60 3.72
N ALA A 10 -5.34 -14.62 3.49
CA ALA A 10 -4.74 -13.86 2.38
C ALA A 10 -5.14 -14.37 0.99
N ALA A 11 -5.38 -15.68 0.83
CA ALA A 11 -5.85 -16.25 -0.44
C ALA A 11 -7.31 -15.86 -0.71
N GLU A 12 -8.16 -15.90 0.31
CA GLU A 12 -9.56 -15.47 0.23
C GLU A 12 -9.65 -14.00 -0.16
N LEU A 13 -8.93 -13.12 0.53
CA LEU A 13 -8.89 -11.69 0.22
C LEU A 13 -8.40 -11.42 -1.22
N ARG A 14 -7.37 -12.12 -1.70
CA ARG A 14 -6.93 -11.98 -3.10
C ARG A 14 -7.98 -12.40 -4.10
N ASN A 15 -8.77 -13.43 -3.80
CA ASN A 15 -9.86 -13.86 -4.67
C ASN A 15 -10.99 -12.82 -4.72
N GLU A 16 -11.35 -12.22 -3.60
CA GLU A 16 -12.31 -11.11 -3.52
C GLU A 16 -11.83 -9.91 -4.35
N LEU A 17 -10.60 -9.45 -4.12
CA LEU A 17 -10.00 -8.34 -4.87
C LEU A 17 -9.95 -8.62 -6.38
N LYS A 18 -9.66 -9.86 -6.77
CA LYS A 18 -9.66 -10.25 -8.19
C LYS A 18 -11.04 -10.09 -8.83
N GLN A 19 -12.11 -10.41 -8.10
CA GLN A 19 -13.48 -10.22 -8.58
C GLN A 19 -13.79 -8.72 -8.70
N GLU A 20 -13.47 -7.91 -7.70
CA GLU A 20 -13.68 -6.46 -7.71
C GLU A 20 -12.93 -5.78 -8.87
N VAL A 21 -11.65 -6.14 -9.08
CA VAL A 21 -10.86 -5.62 -10.22
C VAL A 21 -11.48 -6.02 -11.57
N SER A 22 -11.96 -7.25 -11.69
CA SER A 22 -12.65 -7.71 -12.89
C SER A 22 -13.95 -6.93 -13.15
N GLU A 23 -14.70 -6.64 -12.10
CA GLU A 23 -15.90 -5.80 -12.19
C GLU A 23 -15.59 -4.36 -12.58
N LEU A 24 -14.58 -3.74 -11.97
CA LEU A 24 -14.12 -2.41 -12.35
C LEU A 24 -13.72 -2.34 -13.83
N LYS A 25 -13.00 -3.36 -14.29
CA LYS A 25 -12.61 -3.45 -15.70
C LYS A 25 -13.82 -3.59 -16.62
N SER A 26 -14.78 -4.43 -16.27
CA SER A 26 -15.95 -4.69 -17.12
C SER A 26 -16.94 -3.53 -17.13
N LYS A 27 -17.18 -2.88 -15.97
CA LYS A 27 -18.18 -1.81 -15.81
C LYS A 27 -17.64 -0.44 -16.22
N HIS A 28 -16.36 -0.16 -15.96
CA HIS A 28 -15.77 1.18 -16.10
C HIS A 28 -14.59 1.23 -17.06
N ASN A 29 -14.17 0.10 -17.62
CA ASN A 29 -12.96 -0.02 -18.45
C ASN A 29 -11.70 0.55 -17.75
N LYS A 30 -11.67 0.47 -16.41
CA LYS A 30 -10.55 0.94 -15.59
C LYS A 30 -9.85 -0.23 -14.92
N ILE A 31 -8.53 -0.20 -14.92
CA ILE A 31 -7.68 -1.14 -14.19
C ILE A 31 -6.86 -0.30 -13.23
N PRO A 32 -6.98 -0.48 -11.92
CA PRO A 32 -6.18 0.27 -10.96
C PRO A 32 -4.68 0.00 -11.16
N GLY A 33 -3.88 1.05 -11.09
CA GLY A 33 -2.42 1.01 -11.23
C GLY A 33 -1.72 1.25 -9.89
N LEU A 34 -0.81 0.36 -9.53
CA LEU A 34 0.09 0.50 -8.38
C LEU A 34 1.50 0.78 -8.88
N THR A 35 2.08 1.90 -8.50
CA THR A 35 3.49 2.19 -8.77
C THR A 35 4.30 2.07 -7.49
N VAL A 36 5.33 1.24 -7.54
CA VAL A 36 6.26 1.02 -6.42
C VAL A 36 7.60 1.66 -6.75
N ILE A 37 8.10 2.51 -5.87
CA ILE A 37 9.44 3.10 -5.97
C ILE A 37 10.37 2.35 -5.02
N LEU A 38 11.45 1.79 -5.56
CA LEU A 38 12.50 1.11 -4.81
C LEU A 38 13.81 1.87 -4.97
N ILE A 39 14.46 2.23 -3.87
CA ILE A 39 15.74 2.96 -3.88
C ILE A 39 16.80 2.10 -3.20
N GLY A 40 17.90 1.88 -3.91
CA GLY A 40 18.99 1.03 -3.47
C GLY A 40 18.74 -0.47 -3.68
N ASP A 41 19.72 -1.26 -3.26
CA ASP A 41 19.83 -2.69 -3.59
C ASP A 41 19.65 -3.62 -2.37
N LEU A 42 18.99 -3.16 -1.31
CA LEU A 42 18.76 -3.98 -0.13
C LEU A 42 17.93 -5.23 -0.49
N THR A 43 18.54 -6.41 -0.32
CA THR A 43 17.92 -7.71 -0.67
C THR A 43 16.53 -7.91 -0.05
N PRO A 44 16.27 -7.59 1.24
CA PRO A 44 14.92 -7.70 1.79
C PRO A 44 13.90 -6.83 1.06
N SER A 45 14.27 -5.58 0.75
CA SER A 45 13.39 -4.64 0.02
C SER A 45 13.04 -5.15 -1.37
N GLN A 46 14.00 -5.71 -2.09
CA GLN A 46 13.78 -6.32 -3.41
C GLN A 46 12.81 -7.51 -3.34
N ILE A 47 12.94 -8.36 -2.31
CA ILE A 47 12.05 -9.52 -2.11
C ILE A 47 10.62 -9.01 -1.83
N TYR A 48 10.45 -8.00 -0.96
CA TYR A 48 9.14 -7.43 -0.66
C TYR A 48 8.49 -6.81 -1.89
N VAL A 49 9.23 -6.01 -2.67
CA VAL A 49 8.73 -5.38 -3.89
C VAL A 49 8.31 -6.43 -4.91
N ARG A 50 9.14 -7.46 -5.15
CA ARG A 50 8.79 -8.56 -6.06
C ARG A 50 7.54 -9.32 -5.63
N ASN A 51 7.36 -9.56 -4.32
CA ASN A 51 6.17 -10.22 -3.82
C ASN A 51 4.92 -9.34 -3.95
N LYS A 52 5.04 -8.03 -3.72
CA LYS A 52 3.96 -7.06 -3.93
C LYS A 52 3.54 -7.00 -5.40
N GLU A 53 4.51 -6.88 -6.32
CA GLU A 53 4.29 -6.90 -7.76
C GLU A 53 3.55 -8.18 -8.20
N LYS A 54 4.06 -9.35 -7.77
CA LYS A 54 3.42 -10.63 -8.07
C LYS A 54 1.97 -10.68 -7.59
N SER A 55 1.71 -10.25 -6.35
CA SER A 55 0.36 -10.26 -5.79
C SER A 55 -0.57 -9.27 -6.49
N ALA A 56 -0.07 -8.08 -6.86
CA ALA A 56 -0.84 -7.09 -7.61
C ALA A 56 -1.25 -7.63 -8.99
N VAL A 57 -0.32 -8.23 -9.72
CA VAL A 57 -0.60 -8.86 -11.02
C VAL A 57 -1.56 -10.04 -10.89
N GLU A 58 -1.42 -10.86 -9.85
CA GLU A 58 -2.31 -12.00 -9.58
C GLU A 58 -3.78 -11.59 -9.44
N VAL A 59 -4.04 -10.45 -8.81
CA VAL A 59 -5.40 -9.91 -8.65
C VAL A 59 -5.88 -9.05 -9.83
N GLY A 60 -5.02 -8.84 -10.84
CA GLY A 60 -5.38 -8.14 -12.07
C GLY A 60 -5.11 -6.63 -12.06
N LEU A 61 -4.37 -6.11 -11.07
CA LEU A 61 -3.88 -4.73 -11.06
C LEU A 61 -2.77 -4.54 -12.08
N LYS A 62 -2.60 -3.31 -12.58
CA LYS A 62 -1.34 -2.89 -13.19
C LYS A 62 -0.32 -2.67 -12.07
N SER A 63 0.90 -3.14 -12.27
CA SER A 63 1.96 -2.93 -11.29
C SER A 63 3.23 -2.50 -12.02
N ASP A 64 3.73 -1.33 -11.66
CA ASP A 64 4.96 -0.76 -12.19
C ASP A 64 5.98 -0.59 -11.06
N VAL A 65 7.23 -0.99 -11.31
CA VAL A 65 8.32 -0.85 -10.34
C VAL A 65 9.39 0.07 -10.92
N ILE A 66 9.58 1.21 -10.27
CA ILE A 66 10.63 2.18 -10.59
C ILE A 66 11.80 1.94 -9.64
N LYS A 67 12.97 1.67 -10.19
CA LYS A 67 14.19 1.42 -9.42
C LYS A 67 15.17 2.56 -9.57
N TYR A 68 15.67 3.03 -8.45
CA TYR A 68 16.73 4.02 -8.38
C TYR A 68 17.95 3.45 -7.64
N PRO A 69 19.15 3.87 -8.00
CA PRO A 69 20.34 3.55 -7.21
C PRO A 69 20.25 4.24 -5.84
N ASP A 70 21.01 3.76 -4.87
CA ASP A 70 21.12 4.34 -3.54
C ASP A 70 21.71 5.76 -3.52
N THR A 71 22.38 6.16 -4.62
CA THR A 71 22.98 7.48 -4.82
C THR A 71 22.03 8.49 -5.47
N VAL A 72 20.76 8.13 -5.75
CA VAL A 72 19.80 9.04 -6.39
C VAL A 72 19.58 10.29 -5.53
N GLU A 73 19.52 11.44 -6.17
CA GLU A 73 19.19 12.71 -5.49
C GLU A 73 17.74 12.72 -5.00
N GLU A 74 17.52 13.23 -3.79
CA GLU A 74 16.17 13.37 -3.20
C GLU A 74 15.21 14.06 -4.16
N GLN A 75 15.64 15.17 -4.79
CA GLN A 75 14.78 15.94 -5.69
C GLN A 75 14.26 15.09 -6.86
N THR A 76 15.09 14.21 -7.42
CA THR A 76 14.68 13.29 -8.51
C THR A 76 13.53 12.38 -8.07
N VAL A 77 13.57 11.89 -6.83
CA VAL A 77 12.50 11.04 -6.26
C VAL A 77 11.23 11.86 -6.05
N LEU A 78 11.34 13.07 -5.49
CA LEU A 78 10.20 13.96 -5.24
C LEU A 78 9.54 14.39 -6.56
N ASP A 79 10.31 14.71 -7.58
CA ASP A 79 9.80 15.08 -8.91
C ASP A 79 9.04 13.91 -9.54
N LYS A 80 9.56 12.67 -9.39
CA LYS A 80 8.86 11.49 -9.88
C LYS A 80 7.55 11.23 -9.13
N ILE A 81 7.52 11.41 -7.83
CA ILE A 81 6.28 11.30 -7.05
C ILE A 81 5.26 12.35 -7.52
N ASN A 82 5.69 13.59 -7.76
CA ASN A 82 4.83 14.65 -8.27
C ASN A 82 4.28 14.36 -9.67
N GLU A 83 5.06 13.71 -10.53
CA GLU A 83 4.59 13.21 -11.83
C GLU A 83 3.50 12.14 -11.65
N LEU A 84 3.76 11.13 -10.80
CA LEU A 84 2.83 10.05 -10.51
C LEU A 84 1.54 10.54 -9.83
N ASN A 85 1.62 11.59 -9.01
CA ASN A 85 0.45 12.23 -8.42
C ASN A 85 -0.53 12.77 -9.46
N LYS A 86 -0.01 13.23 -10.60
CA LYS A 86 -0.79 13.82 -11.70
C LYS A 86 -1.25 12.79 -12.74
N ASP A 87 -0.70 11.58 -12.69
CA ASP A 87 -1.04 10.51 -13.64
C ASP A 87 -2.32 9.80 -13.21
N ASP A 88 -3.41 9.98 -13.95
CA ASP A 88 -4.71 9.35 -13.68
C ASP A 88 -4.70 7.83 -13.86
N THR A 89 -3.68 7.25 -14.47
CA THR A 89 -3.51 5.80 -14.61
C THR A 89 -2.90 5.16 -13.37
N VAL A 90 -2.28 5.95 -12.48
CA VAL A 90 -1.71 5.55 -11.22
C VAL A 90 -2.73 5.77 -10.10
N SER A 91 -3.27 4.69 -9.57
CA SER A 91 -4.24 4.72 -8.47
C SER A 91 -3.57 4.71 -7.09
N GLY A 92 -2.36 4.17 -7.01
CA GLY A 92 -1.61 4.09 -5.76
C GLY A 92 -0.10 4.21 -5.96
N ILE A 93 0.56 4.87 -5.02
CA ILE A 93 2.01 5.06 -4.98
C ILE A 93 2.53 4.45 -3.68
N LEU A 94 3.58 3.65 -3.79
CA LEU A 94 4.27 3.05 -2.68
C LEU A 94 5.77 3.31 -2.79
N VAL A 95 6.35 3.90 -1.76
CA VAL A 95 7.81 4.07 -1.68
C VAL A 95 8.35 3.07 -0.66
N GLN A 96 9.11 2.08 -1.13
CA GLN A 96 9.60 1.01 -0.28
C GLN A 96 10.64 1.51 0.72
N LEU A 97 10.32 1.40 1.99
CA LEU A 97 11.24 1.70 3.09
C LEU A 97 12.18 0.50 3.39
N PRO A 98 13.36 0.72 3.95
CA PRO A 98 13.97 2.01 4.32
C PRO A 98 14.57 2.77 3.14
N LEU A 99 14.70 4.09 3.28
CA LEU A 99 15.36 4.97 2.32
C LEU A 99 16.84 5.18 2.69
N PRO A 100 17.70 5.56 1.73
CA PRO A 100 19.04 6.05 2.00
C PRO A 100 19.03 7.26 2.94
N LYS A 101 20.07 7.42 3.78
CA LYS A 101 20.12 8.45 4.84
C LYS A 101 20.01 9.89 4.34
N HIS A 102 20.40 10.16 3.09
CA HIS A 102 20.35 11.49 2.49
C HIS A 102 18.97 11.87 1.94
N ILE A 103 18.02 10.94 1.93
CA ILE A 103 16.65 11.19 1.51
C ILE A 103 15.76 11.27 2.73
N ASP A 104 15.08 12.40 2.89
CA ASP A 104 14.16 12.62 3.99
C ASP A 104 12.86 11.81 3.79
N LYS A 105 12.69 10.79 4.64
CA LYS A 105 11.52 9.91 4.61
C LYS A 105 10.21 10.69 4.78
N GLN A 106 10.19 11.67 5.69
CA GLN A 106 8.98 12.42 5.98
C GLN A 106 8.55 13.25 4.76
N LYS A 107 9.50 13.92 4.15
CA LYS A 107 9.28 14.72 2.94
C LYS A 107 8.78 13.87 1.77
N VAL A 108 9.34 12.66 1.60
CA VAL A 108 8.87 11.70 0.59
C VAL A 108 7.41 11.30 0.84
N ILE A 109 7.08 10.93 2.08
CA ILE A 109 5.72 10.54 2.46
C ILE A 109 4.73 11.70 2.22
N GLU A 110 5.07 12.91 2.64
CA GLU A 110 4.22 14.10 2.48
C GLU A 110 4.08 14.57 1.03
N THR A 111 4.99 14.18 0.15
CA THR A 111 4.91 14.49 -1.29
C THR A 111 3.89 13.58 -2.01
N ILE A 112 3.63 12.39 -1.50
CA ILE A 112 2.59 11.50 -2.05
C ILE A 112 1.22 12.13 -1.81
N HIS A 113 0.38 12.21 -2.85
CA HIS A 113 -0.98 12.71 -2.64
C HIS A 113 -1.76 11.76 -1.70
N PRO A 114 -2.47 12.26 -0.66
CA PRO A 114 -3.14 11.41 0.33
C PRO A 114 -4.05 10.33 -0.27
N SER A 115 -4.73 10.63 -1.38
CA SER A 115 -5.60 9.65 -2.06
C SER A 115 -4.84 8.54 -2.79
N LYS A 116 -3.52 8.69 -3.00
CA LYS A 116 -2.65 7.71 -3.65
C LYS A 116 -1.67 7.05 -2.67
N ASP A 117 -1.67 7.46 -1.40
CA ASP A 117 -0.89 6.85 -0.34
C ASP A 117 -1.50 5.50 0.08
N VAL A 118 -0.99 4.43 -0.49
CA VAL A 118 -1.49 3.07 -0.20
C VAL A 118 -0.95 2.46 1.08
N ASP A 119 0.12 3.03 1.64
CA ASP A 119 0.66 2.59 2.93
C ASP A 119 -0.02 3.27 4.13
N GLY A 120 -0.80 4.34 3.89
CA GLY A 120 -1.51 5.09 4.94
C GLY A 120 -0.59 5.85 5.89
N PHE A 121 0.60 6.26 5.41
CA PHE A 121 1.61 6.95 6.24
C PHE A 121 1.54 8.47 6.14
N HIS A 122 0.83 9.00 5.14
CA HIS A 122 0.66 10.44 4.99
C HIS A 122 -0.05 11.01 6.23
N PRO A 123 0.44 12.14 6.80
CA PRO A 123 -0.13 12.73 8.02
C PRO A 123 -1.65 12.95 7.97
N MET A 124 -2.18 13.31 6.79
CA MET A 124 -3.62 13.45 6.60
C MET A 124 -4.35 12.13 6.76
N ASN A 125 -3.84 11.02 6.20
CA ASN A 125 -4.44 9.71 6.32
C ASN A 125 -4.38 9.21 7.77
N VAL A 126 -3.24 9.40 8.44
CA VAL A 126 -3.08 9.07 9.87
C VAL A 126 -4.05 9.88 10.72
N GLY A 127 -4.19 11.18 10.46
CA GLY A 127 -5.13 12.05 11.17
C GLY A 127 -6.59 11.64 10.96
N ASN A 128 -6.97 11.37 9.71
CA ASN A 128 -8.32 10.91 9.38
C ASN A 128 -8.64 9.58 10.08
N LEU A 129 -7.74 8.60 9.98
CA LEU A 129 -7.91 7.29 10.63
C LEU A 129 -8.06 7.44 12.14
N SER A 130 -7.24 8.28 12.77
CA SER A 130 -7.28 8.55 14.21
C SER A 130 -8.56 9.25 14.66
N SER A 131 -9.15 10.05 13.77
CA SER A 131 -10.40 10.79 14.01
C SER A 131 -11.67 10.00 13.60
N GLY A 132 -11.52 8.76 13.12
CA GLY A 132 -12.63 7.92 12.69
C GLY A 132 -13.20 8.28 11.32
N TYR A 133 -12.48 9.05 10.51
CA TYR A 133 -12.83 9.32 9.11
C TYR A 133 -12.31 8.22 8.18
N GLU A 134 -12.97 8.09 7.02
CA GLU A 134 -12.52 7.17 5.98
C GLU A 134 -11.12 7.54 5.47
N SER A 135 -10.22 6.57 5.46
CA SER A 135 -8.82 6.77 5.09
C SER A 135 -8.11 5.45 4.76
N SER A 136 -6.96 5.56 4.11
CA SER A 136 -6.06 4.41 3.94
C SER A 136 -5.57 3.90 5.30
N VAL A 137 -5.78 2.61 5.55
CA VAL A 137 -5.30 1.94 6.77
C VAL A 137 -3.94 1.32 6.50
N PRO A 138 -2.93 1.51 7.37
CA PRO A 138 -1.64 0.88 7.21
C PRO A 138 -1.74 -0.64 7.05
N CYS A 139 -1.13 -1.17 5.98
CA CYS A 139 -1.34 -2.56 5.55
C CYS A 139 -0.91 -3.60 6.59
N THR A 140 0.17 -3.35 7.35
CA THR A 140 0.66 -4.30 8.35
C THR A 140 -0.29 -4.46 9.54
N PRO A 141 -0.75 -3.39 10.21
CA PRO A 141 -1.79 -3.49 11.23
C PRO A 141 -3.09 -4.12 10.70
N LEU A 142 -3.53 -3.73 9.51
CA LEU A 142 -4.73 -4.29 8.90
C LEU A 142 -4.59 -5.79 8.65
N GLY A 143 -3.43 -6.24 8.15
CA GLY A 143 -3.15 -7.65 7.91
C GLY A 143 -3.03 -8.48 9.19
N CYS A 144 -2.76 -7.87 10.35
CA CYS A 144 -2.85 -8.52 11.65
C CYS A 144 -4.29 -8.54 12.18
N TYR A 145 -5.01 -7.44 12.00
CA TYR A 145 -6.39 -7.29 12.49
C TYR A 145 -7.36 -8.24 11.79
N LEU A 146 -7.32 -8.34 10.46
CA LEU A 146 -8.29 -9.12 9.68
C LEU A 146 -8.40 -10.58 10.13
N PRO A 147 -7.33 -11.39 10.24
CA PRO A 147 -7.45 -12.77 10.68
C PRO A 147 -7.98 -12.93 12.10
N VAL A 148 -7.69 -11.97 12.97
CA VAL A 148 -8.14 -11.97 14.36
C VAL A 148 -9.61 -11.57 14.47
N SER A 149 -10.08 -10.62 13.63
CA SER A 149 -11.48 -10.21 13.63
C SER A 149 -12.44 -11.34 13.26
N TYR A 150 -12.04 -12.24 12.36
CA TYR A 150 -12.86 -13.41 11.98
C TYR A 150 -12.88 -14.53 13.03
N THR A 151 -11.93 -14.56 13.95
CA THR A 151 -11.73 -15.68 14.83
C THR A 151 -11.97 -15.38 16.31
N HIS A 152 -11.69 -14.18 16.78
CA HIS A 152 -11.63 -13.87 18.21
C HIS A 152 -12.28 -12.56 18.62
N LEU A 153 -12.71 -11.70 17.67
CA LEU A 153 -13.24 -10.40 18.04
C LEU A 153 -14.76 -10.35 18.01
N THR A 154 -15.32 -10.77 19.10
CA THR A 154 -16.03 -9.81 19.95
C THR A 154 -15.02 -9.16 20.91
N LEU A 155 -14.25 -8.20 20.46
CA LEU A 155 -13.63 -7.30 21.41
C LEU A 155 -14.76 -6.61 22.16
N PRO A 156 -14.81 -6.71 23.52
CA PRO A 156 -15.68 -5.82 24.25
C PRO A 156 -15.27 -4.41 23.86
N THR A 157 -16.20 -3.63 23.37
CA THR A 157 -16.03 -2.21 23.07
C THR A 157 -15.78 -1.52 24.42
N ILE A 158 -14.56 -1.66 24.93
CA ILE A 158 -14.10 -0.90 26.07
C ILE A 158 -13.35 0.28 25.49
N CYS A 159 -14.09 1.27 25.04
CA CYS A 159 -13.67 2.65 24.96
C CYS A 159 -14.90 3.52 24.98
N SER A 160 -15.44 3.67 26.17
CA SER A 160 -16.17 4.85 26.54
C SER A 160 -15.29 5.61 27.52
N VAL A 161 -14.57 6.61 27.05
CA VAL A 161 -14.15 7.74 27.85
C VAL A 161 -14.71 8.96 27.19
#